data_abb76a7a5ae7721858f1956e65ed4b9b
#
_entry.id   abb76a7a5ae7721858f1956e65ed4b9b
#
_cell.length_a   1.000
_cell.length_b   1.000
_cell.length_c   1.000
_cell.angle_alpha   90.00
_cell.angle_beta   90.00
_cell.angle_gamma   90.00
#
_symmetry.space_group_name_H-M   'P 1'
#
loop_
_entity.id
_entity.type
_entity.pdbx_description
1 polymer ?
#
loop_
_entity_poly.entity_id
_entity_poly.type
_entity_poly.pdbx_seq_one_letter_code
_entity_poly.pdbx_strand_id
1 'polypeptide(L)'
;LNNSIEPALYIVSTPIGNLEDISFRAVKILKNADIIACEDTRTSGRLLKELDIQYRKLVSYHEHNELEQSKRLIDDVLQGKSIALISDAGTPLISDPGYRIVNLAVQHGIKVIPVPGASSFLAALSASGFSTNRFTFAGFAPQKKGRMTFLKDILAIENTVILFESTHRIEKLINELHEIAGPKRKVCIAREITKLYEEFIYGDLEEVKKIIADKKALKGEIVVILEEFKKD
;
A
#
# COMPACT_ATOMS: atom_id res chain seq x y z
N LEU A 1 -32.70 9.16 -11.63
CA LEU A 1 -32.16 7.86 -11.26
C LEU A 1 -31.51 8.01 -9.89
N ASN A 2 -32.03 7.27 -8.90
CA ASN A 2 -31.50 7.27 -7.54
C ASN A 2 -30.07 6.69 -7.59
N ASN A 3 -29.06 7.54 -7.46
CA ASN A 3 -27.63 7.14 -7.52
C ASN A 3 -27.14 6.60 -6.18
N SER A 4 -28.05 6.20 -5.26
CA SER A 4 -27.64 5.62 -3.98
C SER A 4 -26.99 4.26 -4.17
N ILE A 5 -25.88 4.04 -3.46
CA ILE A 5 -25.24 2.72 -3.33
C ILE A 5 -25.80 2.02 -2.09
N GLU A 6 -25.73 0.68 -2.07
CA GLU A 6 -26.25 -0.09 -0.93
C GLU A 6 -25.49 0.22 0.37
N PRO A 7 -26.17 0.13 1.53
CA PRO A 7 -25.48 0.21 2.83
C PRO A 7 -24.44 -0.90 2.96
N ALA A 8 -23.17 -0.51 3.08
CA ALA A 8 -22.04 -1.44 3.16
C ALA A 8 -20.76 -0.68 3.56
N LEU A 9 -19.71 -1.42 3.89
CA LEU A 9 -18.35 -0.92 3.98
C LEU A 9 -17.62 -1.18 2.66
N TYR A 10 -17.25 -0.11 1.95
CA TYR A 10 -16.49 -0.17 0.70
C TYR A 10 -15.02 0.11 0.99
N ILE A 11 -14.13 -0.81 0.61
CA ILE A 11 -12.68 -0.62 0.68
C ILE A 11 -12.23 -0.14 -0.70
N VAL A 12 -11.90 1.14 -0.81
CA VAL A 12 -11.70 1.80 -2.11
C VAL A 12 -10.23 2.15 -2.29
N SER A 13 -9.60 1.53 -3.29
CA SER A 13 -8.22 1.86 -3.66
C SER A 13 -8.17 3.23 -4.36
N THR A 14 -7.17 4.03 -4.00
CA THR A 14 -6.88 5.36 -4.54
C THR A 14 -5.58 5.34 -5.36
N PRO A 15 -5.33 6.34 -6.23
CA PRO A 15 -4.09 6.43 -6.98
C PRO A 15 -2.84 6.47 -6.10
N ILE A 16 -1.73 5.94 -6.61
CA ILE A 16 -0.43 5.94 -5.94
C ILE A 16 0.54 7.00 -6.50
N GLY A 17 0.05 7.86 -7.39
CA GLY A 17 0.86 8.93 -8.01
C GLY A 17 0.29 9.48 -9.30
N ASN A 18 -0.49 8.69 -10.04
CA ASN A 18 -1.16 9.10 -11.27
C ASN A 18 -2.68 9.02 -11.09
N LEU A 19 -3.37 10.14 -11.25
CA LEU A 19 -4.84 10.22 -11.09
C LEU A 19 -5.60 9.32 -12.08
N GLU A 20 -5.02 9.03 -13.25
CA GLU A 20 -5.63 8.16 -14.25
C GLU A 20 -5.74 6.70 -13.79
N ASP A 21 -5.01 6.30 -12.74
CA ASP A 21 -5.09 4.96 -12.17
C ASP A 21 -6.33 4.74 -11.30
N ILE A 22 -7.16 5.76 -11.09
CA ILE A 22 -8.42 5.57 -10.37
C ILE A 22 -9.44 4.83 -11.22
N SER A 23 -10.09 3.82 -10.65
CA SER A 23 -11.13 3.10 -11.37
C SER A 23 -12.43 3.91 -11.46
N PHE A 24 -13.17 3.79 -12.58
CA PHE A 24 -14.52 4.37 -12.71
C PHE A 24 -15.45 3.96 -11.58
N ARG A 25 -15.30 2.73 -11.08
CA ARG A 25 -16.09 2.23 -9.95
C ARG A 25 -15.72 2.94 -8.65
N ALA A 26 -14.44 3.22 -8.41
CA ALA A 26 -13.99 3.99 -7.26
C ALA A 26 -14.61 5.39 -7.28
N VAL A 27 -14.53 6.11 -8.39
CA VAL A 27 -15.15 7.43 -8.57
C VAL A 27 -16.65 7.38 -8.29
N LYS A 28 -17.37 6.39 -8.86
CA LYS A 28 -18.80 6.20 -8.61
C LYS A 28 -19.12 5.98 -7.12
N ILE A 29 -18.36 5.13 -6.43
CA ILE A 29 -18.56 4.86 -5.00
C ILE A 29 -18.30 6.11 -4.18
N LEU A 30 -17.17 6.80 -4.40
CA LEU A 30 -16.81 8.01 -3.67
C LEU A 30 -17.82 9.15 -3.85
N LYS A 31 -18.42 9.31 -5.04
CA LYS A 31 -19.49 10.29 -5.31
C LYS A 31 -20.78 9.99 -4.56
N ASN A 32 -21.06 8.74 -4.24
CA ASN A 32 -22.36 8.31 -3.74
C ASN A 32 -22.36 7.81 -2.29
N ALA A 33 -21.18 7.59 -1.69
CA ALA A 33 -21.05 7.18 -0.29
C ALA A 33 -21.59 8.26 0.66
N ASP A 34 -22.26 7.82 1.72
CA ASP A 34 -22.75 8.74 2.75
C ASP A 34 -21.60 9.30 3.58
N ILE A 35 -20.58 8.48 3.83
CA ILE A 35 -19.37 8.88 4.56
C ILE A 35 -18.14 8.33 3.84
N ILE A 36 -17.14 9.19 3.67
CA ILE A 36 -15.79 8.77 3.28
C ILE A 36 -14.92 8.84 4.54
N ALA A 37 -14.35 7.71 4.93
CA ALA A 37 -13.35 7.58 5.99
C ALA A 37 -11.96 7.53 5.37
N CYS A 38 -11.03 8.37 5.83
CA CYS A 38 -9.70 8.51 5.24
C CYS A 38 -8.64 8.79 6.30
N GLU A 39 -7.39 8.51 6.00
CA GLU A 39 -6.29 8.69 6.93
C GLU A 39 -6.03 10.18 7.21
N ASP A 40 -5.73 10.98 6.19
CA ASP A 40 -5.60 12.44 6.27
C ASP A 40 -6.68 13.12 5.41
N THR A 41 -7.58 13.84 6.07
CA THR A 41 -8.68 14.58 5.40
C THR A 41 -8.19 15.68 4.47
N ARG A 42 -6.97 16.20 4.65
CA ARG A 42 -6.38 17.22 3.77
C ARG A 42 -5.91 16.58 2.46
N THR A 43 -5.19 15.46 2.55
CA THR A 43 -4.71 14.69 1.38
C THR A 43 -5.90 14.15 0.58
N SER A 44 -6.80 13.47 1.25
CA SER A 44 -8.01 12.92 0.62
C SER A 44 -8.94 14.00 0.06
N GLY A 45 -9.10 15.12 0.77
CA GLY A 45 -9.88 16.26 0.31
C GLY A 45 -9.31 16.86 -0.99
N ARG A 46 -7.97 16.93 -1.14
CA ARG A 46 -7.31 17.33 -2.38
C ARG A 46 -7.60 16.36 -3.51
N LEU A 47 -7.42 15.05 -3.28
CA LEU A 47 -7.72 14.00 -4.25
C LEU A 47 -9.16 14.09 -4.75
N LEU A 48 -10.12 14.18 -3.83
CA LEU A 48 -11.55 14.28 -4.18
C LEU A 48 -11.85 15.54 -5.01
N LYS A 49 -11.21 16.67 -4.71
CA LYS A 49 -11.32 17.91 -5.48
C LYS A 49 -10.74 17.77 -6.88
N GLU A 50 -9.55 17.18 -7.04
CA GLU A 50 -8.91 16.96 -8.33
C GLU A 50 -9.72 16.02 -9.25
N LEU A 51 -10.45 15.06 -8.66
CA LEU A 51 -11.35 14.16 -9.35
C LEU A 51 -12.78 14.70 -9.56
N ASP A 52 -13.04 15.95 -9.20
CA ASP A 52 -14.37 16.57 -9.22
C ASP A 52 -15.43 15.71 -8.50
N ILE A 53 -15.06 15.22 -7.31
CA ILE A 53 -15.94 14.44 -6.45
C ILE A 53 -16.46 15.31 -5.33
N GLN A 54 -17.77 15.62 -5.37
CA GLN A 54 -18.48 16.19 -4.24
C GLN A 54 -18.88 15.06 -3.29
N TYR A 55 -18.50 15.18 -2.04
CA TYR A 55 -18.78 14.20 -0.99
C TYR A 55 -19.72 14.75 0.06
N ARG A 56 -20.51 13.87 0.70
CA ARG A 56 -21.47 14.27 1.75
C ARG A 56 -20.78 14.52 3.08
N LYS A 57 -19.90 13.61 3.49
CA LYS A 57 -19.16 13.67 4.75
C LYS A 57 -17.79 13.05 4.60
N LEU A 58 -16.75 13.73 5.08
CA LEU A 58 -15.38 13.24 5.15
C LEU A 58 -14.97 13.16 6.62
N VAL A 59 -14.46 12.00 7.06
CA VAL A 59 -14.06 11.78 8.45
C VAL A 59 -12.65 11.19 8.51
N SER A 60 -11.91 11.58 9.54
CA SER A 60 -10.58 11.05 9.80
C SER A 60 -10.66 9.65 10.41
N TYR A 61 -9.89 8.71 9.85
CA TYR A 61 -9.72 7.34 10.31
C TYR A 61 -8.26 6.92 10.18
N HIS A 62 -7.50 6.96 11.27
CA HIS A 62 -6.07 6.69 11.34
C HIS A 62 -5.72 5.85 12.57
N GLU A 63 -4.50 5.36 12.67
CA GLU A 63 -4.03 4.45 13.73
C GLU A 63 -4.41 4.92 15.16
N HIS A 64 -4.35 6.23 15.43
CA HIS A 64 -4.62 6.76 16.77
C HIS A 64 -6.10 6.85 17.14
N ASN A 65 -7.02 6.86 16.16
CA ASN A 65 -8.46 6.97 16.42
C ASN A 65 -9.28 5.77 15.94
N GLU A 66 -8.66 4.79 15.27
CA GLU A 66 -9.36 3.68 14.62
C GLU A 66 -10.24 2.86 15.57
N LEU A 67 -9.89 2.77 16.86
CA LEU A 67 -10.67 2.02 17.83
C LEU A 67 -12.07 2.61 18.06
N GLU A 68 -12.15 3.92 18.23
CA GLU A 68 -13.41 4.63 18.44
C GLU A 68 -14.17 4.82 17.13
N GLN A 69 -13.46 5.26 16.09
CA GLN A 69 -14.07 5.52 14.80
C GLN A 69 -14.63 4.27 14.14
N SER A 70 -13.99 3.11 14.30
CA SER A 70 -14.53 1.84 13.79
C SER A 70 -15.92 1.56 14.34
N LYS A 71 -16.13 1.70 15.64
CA LYS A 71 -17.44 1.47 16.27
C LYS A 71 -18.51 2.42 15.70
N ARG A 72 -18.19 3.72 15.62
CA ARG A 72 -19.12 4.74 15.10
C ARG A 72 -19.50 4.49 13.64
N LEU A 73 -18.50 4.14 12.80
CA LEU A 73 -18.75 3.86 11.39
C LEU A 73 -19.55 2.57 11.20
N ILE A 74 -19.34 1.55 12.02
CA ILE A 74 -20.14 0.31 12.01
C ILE A 74 -21.60 0.63 12.40
N ASP A 75 -21.81 1.43 13.43
CA ASP A 75 -23.17 1.87 13.84
C ASP A 75 -23.84 2.66 12.69
N ASP A 76 -23.09 3.52 11.99
CA ASP A 76 -23.60 4.24 10.82
C ASP A 76 -24.05 3.27 9.70
N VAL A 77 -23.28 2.19 9.41
CA VAL A 77 -23.69 1.17 8.43
C VAL A 77 -24.94 0.42 8.87
N LEU A 78 -25.03 0.03 10.15
CA LEU A 78 -26.21 -0.64 10.71
C LEU A 78 -27.46 0.24 10.65
N GLN A 79 -27.30 1.58 10.64
CA GLN A 79 -28.37 2.55 10.42
C GLN A 79 -28.69 2.79 8.92
N GLY A 80 -28.12 2.00 8.01
CA GLY A 80 -28.41 2.06 6.59
C GLY A 80 -27.53 3.02 5.78
N LYS A 81 -26.39 3.49 6.33
CA LYS A 81 -25.45 4.35 5.59
C LYS A 81 -24.40 3.52 4.85
N SER A 82 -23.91 4.07 3.77
CA SER A 82 -22.78 3.55 3.00
C SER A 82 -21.48 4.24 3.39
N ILE A 83 -20.44 3.47 3.70
CA ILE A 83 -19.12 3.97 4.12
C ILE A 83 -18.07 3.59 3.07
N ALA A 84 -17.32 4.56 2.56
CA ALA A 84 -16.13 4.32 1.76
C ALA A 84 -14.87 4.55 2.60
N LEU A 85 -14.05 3.52 2.80
CA LEU A 85 -12.74 3.64 3.42
C LEU A 85 -11.69 3.81 2.32
N ILE A 86 -10.88 4.86 2.43
CA ILE A 86 -9.72 5.14 1.57
C ILE A 86 -8.48 5.37 2.42
N SER A 87 -7.31 5.09 1.88
CA SER A 87 -6.00 5.51 2.39
C SER A 87 -5.48 6.72 1.61
N ASP A 88 -4.37 7.30 2.04
CA ASP A 88 -3.75 8.43 1.35
C ASP A 88 -3.26 8.06 -0.05
N ALA A 89 -2.83 6.80 -0.25
CA ALA A 89 -2.44 6.26 -1.55
C ALA A 89 -2.59 4.74 -1.59
N GLY A 90 -3.09 4.19 -2.69
CA GLY A 90 -3.17 2.74 -2.92
C GLY A 90 -4.37 2.07 -2.26
N THR A 91 -4.19 0.83 -1.85
CA THR A 91 -5.24 -0.02 -1.31
C THR A 91 -5.24 0.04 0.21
N PRO A 92 -6.34 0.50 0.86
CA PRO A 92 -6.45 0.53 2.33
C PRO A 92 -6.14 -0.82 2.98
N LEU A 93 -5.73 -0.86 4.22
CA LEU A 93 -5.31 -2.01 5.02
C LEU A 93 -3.91 -2.57 4.68
N ILE A 94 -3.36 -2.23 3.53
CA ILE A 94 -2.04 -2.75 3.11
C ILE A 94 -0.95 -1.80 3.59
N SER A 95 -0.43 -2.04 4.77
CA SER A 95 0.45 -1.15 5.55
C SER A 95 -0.22 0.15 6.00
N ASP A 96 -1.56 0.20 5.95
CA ASP A 96 -2.41 1.32 6.29
C ASP A 96 -3.46 0.91 7.34
N PRO A 97 -4.11 1.86 8.04
CA PRO A 97 -5.24 1.59 8.94
C PRO A 97 -6.42 0.93 8.21
N GLY A 98 -7.23 0.14 8.94
CA GLY A 98 -8.45 -0.45 8.37
C GLY A 98 -8.78 -1.86 8.84
N TYR A 99 -7.79 -2.62 9.34
CA TYR A 99 -8.03 -3.98 9.81
C TYR A 99 -9.17 -4.05 10.84
N ARG A 100 -9.23 -3.10 11.79
CA ARG A 100 -10.24 -3.11 12.88
C ARG A 100 -11.65 -2.92 12.35
N ILE A 101 -11.87 -1.96 11.47
CA ILE A 101 -13.23 -1.70 10.94
C ILE A 101 -13.70 -2.87 10.06
N VAL A 102 -12.82 -3.45 9.25
CA VAL A 102 -13.17 -4.63 8.44
C VAL A 102 -13.49 -5.83 9.33
N ASN A 103 -12.69 -6.08 10.37
CA ASN A 103 -12.93 -7.15 11.31
C ASN A 103 -14.29 -6.98 12.03
N LEU A 104 -14.59 -5.77 12.53
CA LEU A 104 -15.87 -5.46 13.14
C LEU A 104 -17.04 -5.59 12.14
N ALA A 105 -16.88 -5.12 10.91
CA ALA A 105 -17.92 -5.27 9.88
C ALA A 105 -18.27 -6.74 9.64
N VAL A 106 -17.26 -7.60 9.50
CA VAL A 106 -17.47 -9.06 9.35
C VAL A 106 -18.16 -9.65 10.57
N GLN A 107 -17.75 -9.29 11.78
CA GLN A 107 -18.39 -9.78 13.03
C GLN A 107 -19.86 -9.38 13.14
N HIS A 108 -20.27 -8.22 12.60
CA HIS A 108 -21.64 -7.74 12.60
C HIS A 108 -22.45 -8.14 11.36
N GLY A 109 -21.91 -9.02 10.50
CA GLY A 109 -22.57 -9.45 9.26
C GLY A 109 -22.74 -8.33 8.22
N ILE A 110 -22.00 -7.24 8.36
CA ILE A 110 -22.00 -6.12 7.41
C ILE A 110 -21.25 -6.54 6.15
N LYS A 111 -21.84 -6.24 5.00
CA LYS A 111 -21.22 -6.49 3.70
C LYS A 111 -19.98 -5.61 3.54
N VAL A 112 -18.82 -6.24 3.30
CA VAL A 112 -17.57 -5.56 2.95
C VAL A 112 -17.33 -5.74 1.45
N ILE A 113 -17.20 -4.62 0.73
CA ILE A 113 -17.11 -4.62 -0.73
C ILE A 113 -15.75 -4.04 -1.15
N PRO A 114 -14.82 -4.85 -1.65
CA PRO A 114 -13.58 -4.37 -2.20
C PRO A 114 -13.82 -3.67 -3.55
N VAL A 115 -13.20 -2.51 -3.73
CA VAL A 115 -13.16 -1.75 -4.97
C VAL A 115 -11.71 -1.73 -5.47
N PRO A 116 -11.33 -2.65 -6.38
CA PRO A 116 -9.97 -2.78 -6.85
C PRO A 116 -9.42 -1.52 -7.50
N GLY A 117 -8.14 -1.31 -7.36
CA GLY A 117 -7.42 -0.19 -7.97
C GLY A 117 -5.92 -0.31 -7.77
N ALA A 118 -5.22 0.81 -7.72
CA ALA A 118 -3.78 0.87 -7.65
C ALA A 118 -3.20 0.20 -6.38
N SER A 119 -2.08 -0.48 -6.57
CA SER A 119 -1.29 -1.10 -5.50
C SER A 119 0.18 -1.06 -5.89
N SER A 120 0.99 -0.34 -5.12
CA SER A 120 2.40 -0.13 -5.44
C SER A 120 3.20 -1.43 -5.48
N PHE A 121 2.98 -2.34 -4.53
CA PHE A 121 3.73 -3.60 -4.51
C PHE A 121 3.33 -4.56 -5.64
N LEU A 122 2.06 -4.59 -6.07
CA LEU A 122 1.64 -5.39 -7.22
C LEU A 122 2.14 -4.79 -8.54
N ALA A 123 2.10 -3.46 -8.69
CA ALA A 123 2.66 -2.78 -9.84
C ALA A 123 4.18 -3.03 -9.94
N ALA A 124 4.91 -2.91 -8.83
CA ALA A 124 6.32 -3.22 -8.76
C ALA A 124 6.63 -4.68 -9.11
N LEU A 125 5.88 -5.64 -8.54
CA LEU A 125 6.06 -7.07 -8.80
C LEU A 125 5.85 -7.40 -10.28
N SER A 126 4.79 -6.86 -10.90
CA SER A 126 4.47 -7.11 -12.30
C SER A 126 5.55 -6.64 -13.27
N ALA A 127 6.35 -5.64 -12.88
CA ALA A 127 7.44 -5.07 -13.67
C ALA A 127 8.84 -5.54 -13.21
N SER A 128 8.93 -6.35 -12.15
CA SER A 128 10.23 -6.76 -11.56
C SER A 128 11.02 -7.75 -12.41
N GLY A 129 10.34 -8.52 -13.27
CA GLY A 129 10.95 -9.63 -14.01
C GLY A 129 11.18 -10.89 -13.17
N PHE A 130 10.74 -10.92 -11.91
CA PHE A 130 10.85 -12.08 -11.02
C PHE A 130 9.59 -12.94 -11.04
N SER A 131 9.67 -14.14 -10.46
CA SER A 131 8.54 -15.07 -10.38
C SER A 131 7.37 -14.45 -9.59
N THR A 132 6.17 -14.49 -10.19
CA THR A 132 4.95 -13.97 -9.60
C THR A 132 4.01 -15.05 -9.09
N ASN A 133 4.35 -16.35 -9.32
CA ASN A 133 3.49 -17.48 -8.95
C ASN A 133 3.30 -17.62 -7.44
N ARG A 134 4.38 -17.34 -6.70
CA ARG A 134 4.39 -17.29 -5.23
C ARG A 134 5.23 -16.09 -4.81
N PHE A 135 4.67 -15.26 -3.94
CA PHE A 135 5.40 -14.14 -3.35
C PHE A 135 4.95 -13.90 -1.92
N THR A 136 5.81 -13.25 -1.16
CA THR A 136 5.53 -12.79 0.20
C THR A 136 5.66 -11.28 0.25
N PHE A 137 4.56 -10.59 0.60
CA PHE A 137 4.62 -9.17 0.96
C PHE A 137 4.94 -9.06 2.46
N ALA A 138 6.08 -8.51 2.79
CA ALA A 138 6.59 -8.41 4.15
C ALA A 138 6.45 -6.99 4.77
N GLY A 139 5.89 -6.03 4.02
CA GLY A 139 5.70 -4.66 4.50
C GLY A 139 7.02 -3.94 4.76
N PHE A 140 7.07 -3.09 5.79
CA PHE A 140 8.28 -2.36 6.19
C PHE A 140 9.15 -3.18 7.14
N ALA A 141 10.46 -3.19 6.88
CA ALA A 141 11.41 -3.76 7.83
C ALA A 141 11.43 -2.95 9.14
N PRO A 142 11.51 -3.61 10.32
CA PRO A 142 11.62 -2.92 11.59
C PRO A 142 12.78 -1.93 11.61
N GLN A 143 12.60 -0.78 12.28
CA GLN A 143 13.62 0.27 12.29
C GLN A 143 14.83 -0.07 13.19
N LYS A 144 14.59 -0.75 14.31
CA LYS A 144 15.59 -1.05 15.34
C LYS A 144 15.50 -2.51 15.81
N LYS A 145 14.79 -2.77 16.91
CA LYS A 145 14.69 -4.09 17.54
C LYS A 145 14.07 -5.10 16.57
N GLY A 146 14.70 -6.27 16.43
CA GLY A 146 14.21 -7.36 15.59
C GLY A 146 14.52 -7.22 14.08
N ARG A 147 15.17 -6.11 13.63
CA ARG A 147 15.45 -5.88 12.22
C ARG A 147 16.29 -6.97 11.57
N MET A 148 17.43 -7.34 12.20
CA MET A 148 18.32 -8.37 11.64
C MET A 148 17.66 -9.75 11.60
N THR A 149 16.87 -10.10 12.61
CA THR A 149 16.09 -11.35 12.62
C THR A 149 15.08 -11.33 11.47
N PHE A 150 14.29 -10.27 11.36
CA PHE A 150 13.34 -10.09 10.26
C PHE A 150 14.00 -10.23 8.88
N LEU A 151 15.16 -9.59 8.66
CA LEU A 151 15.86 -9.67 7.37
C LEU A 151 16.35 -11.09 7.07
N LYS A 152 16.86 -11.82 8.08
CA LYS A 152 17.24 -13.22 7.92
C LYS A 152 16.05 -14.11 7.59
N ASP A 153 14.93 -13.90 8.28
CA ASP A 153 13.70 -14.69 8.08
C ASP A 153 13.14 -14.49 6.68
N ILE A 154 13.05 -13.26 6.19
CA ILE A 154 12.53 -13.00 4.84
C ILE A 154 13.48 -13.49 3.74
N LEU A 155 14.79 -13.46 3.95
CA LEU A 155 15.78 -13.96 3.00
C LEU A 155 15.81 -15.49 2.92
N ALA A 156 15.31 -16.18 3.95
CA ALA A 156 15.15 -17.65 3.94
C ALA A 156 13.88 -18.13 3.21
N ILE A 157 12.97 -17.21 2.84
CA ILE A 157 11.73 -17.54 2.13
C ILE A 157 12.06 -17.99 0.69
N GLU A 158 11.54 -19.15 0.29
CA GLU A 158 11.77 -19.76 -1.03
C GLU A 158 10.80 -19.23 -2.10
N ASN A 159 10.44 -17.95 -2.04
CA ASN A 159 9.64 -17.28 -3.07
C ASN A 159 10.08 -15.82 -3.22
N THR A 160 9.51 -15.11 -4.19
CA THR A 160 9.75 -13.68 -4.37
C THR A 160 9.28 -12.92 -3.12
N VAL A 161 10.13 -12.05 -2.56
CA VAL A 161 9.82 -11.26 -1.37
C VAL A 161 9.73 -9.78 -1.74
N ILE A 162 8.69 -9.11 -1.23
CA ILE A 162 8.42 -7.70 -1.50
C ILE A 162 8.42 -6.93 -0.18
N LEU A 163 9.15 -5.82 -0.17
CA LEU A 163 9.29 -4.91 0.98
C LEU A 163 8.94 -3.49 0.59
N PHE A 164 8.40 -2.73 1.52
CA PHE A 164 8.43 -1.27 1.48
C PHE A 164 9.65 -0.74 2.20
N GLU A 165 10.26 0.31 1.69
CA GLU A 165 11.31 1.02 2.41
C GLU A 165 11.29 2.52 2.09
N SER A 166 11.73 3.31 3.05
CA SER A 166 11.88 4.75 2.86
C SER A 166 13.20 5.09 2.16
N THR A 167 13.23 6.22 1.46
CA THR A 167 14.45 6.73 0.81
C THR A 167 15.60 6.96 1.78
N HIS A 168 15.30 7.32 3.03
CA HIS A 168 16.32 7.54 4.06
C HIS A 168 16.97 6.23 4.57
N ARG A 169 16.37 5.08 4.29
CA ARG A 169 16.82 3.79 4.82
C ARG A 169 17.19 2.77 3.74
N ILE A 170 16.95 3.10 2.47
CA ILE A 170 17.20 2.16 1.37
C ILE A 170 18.67 1.74 1.27
N GLU A 171 19.61 2.68 1.40
CA GLU A 171 21.05 2.38 1.38
C GLU A 171 21.42 1.41 2.51
N LYS A 172 20.91 1.67 3.72
CA LYS A 172 21.12 0.79 4.86
C LYS A 172 20.52 -0.59 4.60
N LEU A 173 19.29 -0.66 4.08
CA LEU A 173 18.63 -1.93 3.78
C LEU A 173 19.44 -2.75 2.77
N ILE A 174 19.89 -2.14 1.68
CA ILE A 174 20.67 -2.83 0.65
C ILE A 174 22.01 -3.35 1.19
N ASN A 175 22.69 -2.56 2.04
CA ASN A 175 23.91 -3.01 2.69
C ASN A 175 23.64 -4.23 3.60
N GLU A 176 22.61 -4.20 4.44
CA GLU A 176 22.23 -5.31 5.32
C GLU A 176 21.85 -6.57 4.52
N LEU A 177 21.04 -6.42 3.45
CA LEU A 177 20.69 -7.53 2.58
C LEU A 177 21.92 -8.13 1.90
N HIS A 178 22.84 -7.30 1.44
CA HIS A 178 24.10 -7.73 0.82
C HIS A 178 24.97 -8.54 1.81
N GLU A 179 25.08 -8.08 3.06
CA GLU A 179 25.84 -8.79 4.12
C GLU A 179 25.24 -10.16 4.46
N ILE A 180 23.90 -10.28 4.48
CA ILE A 180 23.23 -11.52 4.88
C ILE A 180 23.10 -12.51 3.72
N ALA A 181 22.65 -12.04 2.55
CA ALA A 181 22.32 -12.89 1.40
C ALA A 181 23.49 -13.06 0.41
N GLY A 182 24.56 -12.28 0.59
CA GLY A 182 25.69 -12.24 -0.35
C GLY A 182 25.43 -11.36 -1.58
N PRO A 183 26.50 -11.12 -2.36
CA PRO A 183 26.48 -10.14 -3.46
C PRO A 183 25.58 -10.53 -4.64
N LYS A 184 25.33 -11.81 -4.85
CA LYS A 184 24.71 -12.36 -6.08
C LYS A 184 23.19 -12.47 -6.05
N ARG A 185 22.54 -12.24 -4.88
CA ARG A 185 21.08 -12.23 -4.78
C ARG A 185 20.50 -11.12 -5.67
N LYS A 186 19.59 -11.48 -6.55
CA LYS A 186 18.95 -10.53 -7.45
C LYS A 186 17.92 -9.69 -6.70
N VAL A 187 17.87 -8.41 -7.05
CA VAL A 187 16.96 -7.43 -6.47
C VAL A 187 16.46 -6.45 -7.54
N CYS A 188 15.21 -6.05 -7.42
CA CYS A 188 14.62 -4.95 -8.17
C CYS A 188 14.19 -3.86 -7.19
N ILE A 189 14.58 -2.63 -7.45
CA ILE A 189 14.13 -1.44 -6.71
C ILE A 189 13.19 -0.67 -7.62
N ALA A 190 11.92 -0.57 -7.24
CA ALA A 190 10.93 0.25 -7.93
C ALA A 190 10.68 1.52 -7.12
N ARG A 191 10.92 2.67 -7.73
CA ARG A 191 10.84 3.98 -7.09
C ARG A 191 9.84 4.87 -7.81
N GLU A 192 9.04 5.64 -7.04
CA GLU A 192 8.10 6.64 -7.57
C GLU A 192 7.18 6.08 -8.67
N ILE A 193 6.69 4.86 -8.47
CA ILE A 193 5.84 4.13 -9.43
C ILE A 193 4.63 5.00 -9.80
N THR A 194 4.31 5.07 -11.09
CA THR A 194 3.27 5.90 -11.74
C THR A 194 3.51 7.41 -11.71
N LYS A 195 4.58 7.88 -11.04
CA LYS A 195 4.90 9.31 -10.93
C LYS A 195 5.90 9.75 -12.01
N LEU A 196 6.13 11.07 -12.13
CA LEU A 196 7.01 11.67 -13.12
C LEU A 196 8.46 11.09 -13.11
N TYR A 197 8.93 10.68 -11.93
CA TYR A 197 10.29 10.16 -11.75
C TYR A 197 10.28 8.65 -11.46
N GLU A 198 9.33 7.93 -12.07
CA GLU A 198 9.30 6.48 -12.00
C GLU A 198 10.62 5.87 -12.46
N GLU A 199 11.16 4.98 -11.67
CA GLU A 199 12.43 4.32 -11.97
C GLU A 199 12.44 2.90 -11.45
N PHE A 200 12.92 1.98 -12.28
CA PHE A 200 13.22 0.61 -11.89
C PHE A 200 14.73 0.35 -12.00
N ILE A 201 15.35 -0.12 -10.92
CA ILE A 201 16.76 -0.49 -10.86
C ILE A 201 16.83 -2.01 -10.68
N TYR A 202 17.44 -2.68 -11.64
CA TYR A 202 17.60 -4.13 -11.65
C TYR A 202 19.06 -4.50 -11.47
N GLY A 203 19.35 -5.59 -10.80
CA GLY A 203 20.69 -6.11 -10.67
C GLY A 203 20.84 -7.13 -9.56
N ASP A 204 22.07 -7.56 -9.29
CA ASP A 204 22.38 -8.22 -8.04
C ASP A 204 22.66 -7.18 -6.93
N LEU A 205 22.69 -7.64 -5.69
CA LEU A 205 22.86 -6.73 -4.52
C LEU A 205 24.16 -5.92 -4.59
N GLU A 206 25.22 -6.46 -5.19
CA GLU A 206 26.49 -5.75 -5.40
C GLU A 206 26.35 -4.61 -6.41
N GLU A 207 25.66 -4.85 -7.52
CA GLU A 207 25.39 -3.86 -8.56
C GLU A 207 24.48 -2.75 -8.05
N VAL A 208 23.37 -3.13 -7.45
CA VAL A 208 22.38 -2.17 -6.92
C VAL A 208 22.95 -1.34 -5.77
N LYS A 209 23.77 -1.92 -4.91
CA LYS A 209 24.50 -1.20 -3.85
C LYS A 209 25.35 -0.05 -4.43
N LYS A 210 26.09 -0.32 -5.51
CA LYS A 210 26.92 0.71 -6.20
C LYS A 210 26.04 1.81 -6.78
N ILE A 211 24.96 1.43 -7.50
CA ILE A 211 24.04 2.39 -8.11
C ILE A 211 23.39 3.30 -7.06
N ILE A 212 22.99 2.75 -5.91
CA ILE A 212 22.37 3.55 -4.84
C ILE A 212 23.38 4.49 -4.19
N ALA A 213 24.61 4.03 -3.95
CA ALA A 213 25.68 4.86 -3.36
C ALA A 213 26.06 6.07 -4.24
N ASP A 214 26.02 5.90 -5.57
CA ASP A 214 26.31 6.97 -6.52
C ASP A 214 25.18 8.02 -6.63
N LYS A 215 23.96 7.68 -6.21
CA LYS A 215 22.81 8.58 -6.21
C LYS A 215 22.85 9.46 -4.96
N LYS A 216 23.16 10.76 -5.12
CA LYS A 216 23.32 11.75 -4.02
C LYS A 216 22.13 11.88 -3.07
N ALA A 217 20.91 11.58 -3.47
CA ALA A 217 19.72 11.46 -2.64
C ALA A 217 18.58 10.79 -3.43
N LEU A 218 18.16 9.64 -3.01
CA LEU A 218 16.89 9.07 -3.48
C LEU A 218 15.75 9.80 -2.78
N LYS A 219 14.73 10.22 -3.53
CA LYS A 219 13.50 10.82 -3.01
C LYS A 219 12.31 9.97 -3.41
N GLY A 220 11.25 10.03 -2.63
CA GLY A 220 9.98 9.39 -2.94
C GLY A 220 9.75 8.06 -2.23
N GLU A 221 8.89 7.23 -2.78
CA GLU A 221 8.47 5.95 -2.24
C GLU A 221 9.18 4.81 -2.95
N ILE A 222 9.53 3.77 -2.20
CA ILE A 222 10.34 2.66 -2.72
C ILE A 222 9.69 1.33 -2.38
N VAL A 223 9.59 0.47 -3.40
CA VAL A 223 9.31 -0.96 -3.27
C VAL A 223 10.57 -1.73 -3.62
N VAL A 224 10.96 -2.64 -2.75
CA VAL A 224 12.12 -3.54 -2.93
C VAL A 224 11.59 -4.94 -3.18
N ILE A 225 12.05 -5.57 -4.25
CA ILE A 225 11.65 -6.93 -4.61
C ILE A 225 12.91 -7.79 -4.68
N LEU A 226 12.92 -8.88 -3.93
CA LEU A 226 13.98 -9.86 -3.92
C LEU A 226 13.54 -11.08 -4.71
N GLU A 227 14.39 -11.56 -5.62
CA GLU A 227 14.16 -12.80 -6.34
C GLU A 227 13.99 -13.98 -5.36
N GLU A 228 13.28 -15.02 -5.76
CA GLU A 228 13.15 -16.25 -4.98
C GLU A 228 14.52 -16.83 -4.57
N PHE A 229 14.61 -17.35 -3.36
CA PHE A 229 15.79 -18.09 -2.91
C PHE A 229 15.71 -19.51 -3.45
N LYS A 230 16.69 -19.90 -4.27
CA LYS A 230 16.85 -21.31 -4.71
C LYS A 230 17.89 -21.96 -3.82
N LYS A 231 17.50 -22.99 -3.09
CA LYS A 231 18.47 -23.89 -2.47
C LYS A 231 19.11 -24.71 -3.60
N ASP A 232 20.44 -24.63 -3.71
CA ASP A 232 21.22 -25.53 -4.56
C ASP A 232 21.10 -26.99 -4.07
#